data_d0b2449f4cb27da2d72159ca07bb5bed
#
_entry.id   d0b2449f4cb27da2d72159ca07bb5bed
#
_cell.length_a   1.000
_cell.length_b   1.000
_cell.length_c   1.000
_cell.angle_alpha   90.00
_cell.angle_beta   90.00
_cell.angle_gamma   90.00
#
_symmetry.space_group_name_H-M   'P 1'
#
loop_
_entity.id
_entity.type
_entity.pdbx_description
1 polymer ?
#
loop_
_entity_poly.entity_id
_entity_poly.type
_entity_poly.pdbx_seq_one_letter_code
_entity_poly.pdbx_strand_id
1 'polypeptide(L)'
;MFQFTEFFMQKLNKKILIMGLPGSGKTTLASKLVPLLNAKWLNNDEVRKAANDWDFSEEARTRQAKRMAVLAEKYKKEGHYVVADFICPTPKARELFNADYIVWLDTIKKGRFEDTNKMFVKPEKFDFHVTSKNAEFWAAKIAEKIK
;
A
#
# COMPACT_ATOMS: atom_id res chain seq x y z
N MET A 1 -18.75 23.45 13.92
CA MET A 1 -17.51 23.07 14.61
C MET A 1 -17.22 21.58 14.48
N PHE A 2 -18.20 20.72 14.76
CA PHE A 2 -18.06 19.27 14.64
C PHE A 2 -17.71 18.84 13.20
N GLN A 3 -18.44 19.35 12.21
CA GLN A 3 -18.20 19.06 10.79
C GLN A 3 -16.84 19.57 10.32
N PHE A 4 -16.42 20.72 10.81
CA PHE A 4 -15.10 21.28 10.47
C PHE A 4 -13.98 20.37 11.00
N THR A 5 -14.12 19.84 12.21
CA THR A 5 -13.12 18.94 12.81
C THR A 5 -12.99 17.64 12.01
N GLU A 6 -14.11 17.04 11.61
CA GLU A 6 -14.11 15.84 10.78
C GLU A 6 -13.42 16.08 9.43
N PHE A 7 -13.78 17.18 8.77
CA PHE A 7 -13.22 17.56 7.48
C PHE A 7 -11.70 17.78 7.60
N PHE A 8 -11.27 18.45 8.65
CA PHE A 8 -9.86 18.74 8.92
C PHE A 8 -9.08 17.43 9.15
N MET A 9 -9.62 16.52 9.95
CA MET A 9 -8.98 15.23 10.22
C MET A 9 -8.87 14.36 8.98
N GLN A 10 -9.88 14.35 8.11
CA GLN A 10 -9.83 13.63 6.84
C GLN A 10 -8.70 14.13 5.95
N LYS A 11 -8.43 15.43 5.95
CA LYS A 11 -7.32 16.00 5.16
C LYS A 11 -5.96 15.64 5.73
N LEU A 12 -5.85 15.47 7.04
CA LEU A 12 -4.59 15.12 7.69
C LEU A 12 -4.25 13.64 7.54
N ASN A 13 -5.26 12.79 7.44
CA ASN A 13 -5.04 11.35 7.33
C ASN A 13 -4.69 10.96 5.90
N LYS A 14 -3.74 10.05 5.75
CA LYS A 14 -3.16 9.68 4.46
C LYS A 14 -3.31 8.19 4.18
N LYS A 15 -3.39 7.88 2.93
CA LYS A 15 -3.47 6.53 2.38
C LYS A 15 -2.14 6.22 1.73
N ILE A 16 -1.40 5.28 2.30
CA ILE A 16 -0.04 4.92 1.89
C ILE A 16 -0.08 3.55 1.22
N LEU A 17 0.44 3.49 0.00
CA LEU A 17 0.61 2.24 -0.74
C LEU A 17 2.05 1.78 -0.63
N ILE A 18 2.27 0.57 -0.10
CA ILE A 18 3.55 -0.11 -0.15
C ILE A 18 3.44 -1.16 -1.25
N MET A 19 4.15 -0.96 -2.34
CA MET A 19 4.07 -1.83 -3.52
C MET A 19 5.43 -2.42 -3.89
N GLY A 20 5.40 -3.51 -4.61
CA GLY A 20 6.61 -4.18 -5.08
C GLY A 20 6.34 -5.65 -5.38
N LEU A 21 7.34 -6.31 -5.94
CA LEU A 21 7.26 -7.73 -6.27
C LEU A 21 7.14 -8.60 -5.02
N PRO A 22 6.57 -9.82 -5.14
CA PRO A 22 6.58 -10.78 -4.04
C PRO A 22 8.00 -11.04 -3.55
N GLY A 23 8.21 -10.99 -2.24
CA GLY A 23 9.53 -11.18 -1.64
C GLY A 23 10.36 -9.91 -1.51
N SER A 24 9.83 -8.76 -1.92
CA SER A 24 10.55 -7.49 -1.81
C SER A 24 10.62 -6.92 -0.38
N GLY A 25 9.79 -7.42 0.55
CA GLY A 25 9.80 -6.97 1.94
C GLY A 25 8.64 -6.06 2.33
N LYS A 26 7.55 -6.07 1.56
CA LYS A 26 6.39 -5.21 1.81
C LYS A 26 5.77 -5.39 3.19
N THR A 27 5.49 -6.63 3.55
CA THR A 27 4.87 -6.96 4.84
C THR A 27 5.76 -6.55 6.01
N THR A 28 7.06 -6.79 5.90
CA THR A 28 8.01 -6.41 6.94
C THR A 28 8.05 -4.90 7.12
N LEU A 29 8.11 -4.16 6.01
CA LEU A 29 8.10 -2.69 6.09
C LEU A 29 6.78 -2.18 6.67
N ALA A 30 5.66 -2.71 6.23
CA ALA A 30 4.33 -2.34 6.75
C ALA A 30 4.25 -2.59 8.26
N SER A 31 4.75 -3.72 8.73
CA SER A 31 4.72 -4.07 10.16
C SER A 31 5.48 -3.06 11.03
N LYS A 32 6.49 -2.40 10.47
CA LYS A 32 7.26 -1.37 11.17
C LYS A 32 6.64 0.02 11.04
N LEU A 33 6.05 0.32 9.88
CA LEU A 33 5.47 1.63 9.61
C LEU A 33 4.12 1.84 10.33
N VAL A 34 3.28 0.80 10.37
CA VAL A 34 1.94 0.88 10.95
C VAL A 34 1.94 1.44 12.38
N PRO A 35 2.75 0.89 13.32
CA PRO A 35 2.76 1.45 14.67
C PRO A 35 3.29 2.87 14.76
N LEU A 36 4.23 3.26 13.90
CA LEU A 36 4.77 4.62 13.91
C LEU A 36 3.73 5.67 13.51
N LEU A 37 2.76 5.30 12.69
CA LEU A 37 1.68 6.17 12.22
C LEU A 37 0.37 5.93 12.99
N ASN A 38 0.33 4.95 13.86
CA ASN A 38 -0.91 4.46 14.46
C ASN A 38 -1.96 4.20 13.37
N ALA A 39 -1.54 3.54 12.30
CA ALA A 39 -2.33 3.35 11.09
C ALA A 39 -3.16 2.07 11.14
N LYS A 40 -4.21 2.03 10.32
CA LYS A 40 -4.88 0.79 9.99
C LYS A 40 -4.07 0.09 8.90
N TRP A 41 -3.89 -1.20 9.05
CA TRP A 41 -3.09 -2.01 8.13
C TRP A 41 -3.99 -2.85 7.23
N LEU A 42 -3.88 -2.65 5.93
CA LEU A 42 -4.54 -3.48 4.93
C LEU A 42 -3.47 -4.39 4.30
N ASN A 43 -3.31 -5.57 4.88
CA ASN A 43 -2.40 -6.59 4.37
C ASN A 43 -3.08 -7.35 3.24
N ASN A 44 -2.38 -7.53 2.13
CA ASN A 44 -2.92 -8.16 0.93
C ASN A 44 -3.53 -9.52 1.20
N ASP A 45 -2.78 -10.40 1.89
CA ASP A 45 -3.22 -11.78 2.13
C ASP A 45 -4.45 -11.83 3.03
N GLU A 46 -4.50 -10.99 4.06
CA GLU A 46 -5.65 -10.91 4.95
C GLU A 46 -6.91 -10.44 4.22
N VAL A 47 -6.76 -9.45 3.33
CA VAL A 47 -7.89 -8.94 2.54
C VAL A 47 -8.37 -9.99 1.55
N ARG A 48 -7.45 -10.72 0.88
CA ARG A 48 -7.81 -11.81 -0.02
C ARG A 48 -8.50 -12.95 0.72
N LYS A 49 -8.01 -13.29 1.89
CA LYS A 49 -8.60 -14.34 2.74
C LYS A 49 -10.04 -13.99 3.11
N ALA A 50 -10.29 -12.76 3.54
CA ALA A 50 -11.62 -12.30 3.89
C ALA A 50 -12.58 -12.33 2.70
N ALA A 51 -12.09 -12.07 1.50
CA ALA A 51 -12.87 -12.10 0.26
C ALA A 51 -12.93 -13.49 -0.37
N ASN A 52 -12.14 -14.44 0.12
CA ASN A 52 -11.96 -15.77 -0.46
C ASN A 52 -11.62 -15.68 -1.96
N ASP A 53 -10.68 -14.79 -2.30
CA ASP A 53 -10.30 -14.50 -3.68
C ASP A 53 -8.79 -14.73 -3.87
N TRP A 54 -8.44 -15.90 -4.39
CA TRP A 54 -7.06 -16.31 -4.64
C TRP A 54 -6.75 -16.38 -6.12
N ASP A 55 -7.52 -15.67 -6.93
CA ASP A 55 -7.25 -15.51 -8.35
C ASP A 55 -6.17 -14.43 -8.54
N PHE A 56 -5.13 -14.74 -9.32
CA PHE A 56 -3.99 -13.84 -9.55
C PHE A 56 -3.90 -13.37 -11.01
N SER A 57 -4.98 -13.52 -11.78
CA SER A 57 -5.08 -12.95 -13.12
C SER A 57 -5.02 -11.41 -13.05
N GLU A 58 -4.76 -10.77 -14.16
CA GLU A 58 -4.74 -9.30 -14.23
C GLU A 58 -6.08 -8.70 -13.80
N GLU A 59 -7.18 -9.29 -14.23
CA GLU A 59 -8.53 -8.86 -13.83
C GLU A 59 -8.73 -8.96 -12.32
N ALA A 60 -8.27 -10.06 -11.72
CA ALA A 60 -8.39 -10.28 -10.28
C ALA A 60 -7.50 -9.32 -9.49
N ARG A 61 -6.36 -8.96 -10.02
CA ARG A 61 -5.49 -7.97 -9.38
C ARG A 61 -6.10 -6.57 -9.44
N THR A 62 -6.80 -6.25 -10.52
CA THR A 62 -7.58 -5.01 -10.61
C THR A 62 -8.73 -5.01 -9.59
N ARG A 63 -9.42 -6.15 -9.46
CA ARG A 63 -10.49 -6.32 -8.47
C ARG A 63 -9.95 -6.16 -7.04
N GLN A 64 -8.76 -6.71 -6.77
CA GLN A 64 -8.11 -6.56 -5.47
C GLN A 64 -7.78 -5.08 -5.19
N ALA A 65 -7.29 -4.35 -6.18
CA ALA A 65 -6.98 -2.93 -6.01
C ALA A 65 -8.24 -2.13 -5.65
N LYS A 66 -9.38 -2.43 -6.28
CA LYS A 66 -10.67 -1.81 -5.96
C LYS A 66 -11.11 -2.13 -4.52
N ARG A 67 -10.95 -3.39 -4.12
CA ARG A 67 -11.29 -3.85 -2.78
C ARG A 67 -10.45 -3.13 -1.73
N MET A 68 -9.14 -3.04 -1.97
CA MET A 68 -8.22 -2.33 -1.09
C MET A 68 -8.58 -0.84 -1.02
N ALA A 69 -8.94 -0.23 -2.15
CA ALA A 69 -9.32 1.18 -2.21
C ALA A 69 -10.57 1.46 -1.37
N VAL A 70 -11.59 0.62 -1.46
CA VAL A 70 -12.83 0.78 -0.70
C VAL A 70 -12.56 0.71 0.81
N LEU A 71 -11.76 -0.27 1.23
CA LEU A 71 -11.40 -0.43 2.64
C LEU A 71 -10.56 0.75 3.13
N ALA A 72 -9.61 1.20 2.31
CA ALA A 72 -8.74 2.32 2.67
C ALA A 72 -9.54 3.62 2.86
N GLU A 73 -10.49 3.90 1.96
CA GLU A 73 -11.33 5.09 2.09
C GLU A 73 -12.20 5.03 3.34
N LYS A 74 -12.73 3.85 3.66
CA LYS A 74 -13.51 3.65 4.88
C LYS A 74 -12.71 4.05 6.12
N TYR A 75 -11.50 3.50 6.27
CA TYR A 75 -10.66 3.79 7.43
C TYR A 75 -10.17 5.23 7.46
N LYS A 76 -9.89 5.80 6.29
CA LYS A 76 -9.49 7.20 6.18
C LYS A 76 -10.61 8.12 6.67
N LYS A 77 -11.85 7.84 6.28
CA LYS A 77 -13.03 8.59 6.74
C LYS A 77 -13.26 8.46 8.24
N GLU A 78 -12.87 7.34 8.83
CA GLU A 78 -12.96 7.12 10.27
C GLU A 78 -11.83 7.81 11.05
N GLY A 79 -10.93 8.50 10.37
CA GLY A 79 -9.88 9.29 11.01
C GLY A 79 -8.53 8.59 11.14
N HIS A 80 -8.28 7.55 10.35
CA HIS A 80 -7.04 6.78 10.42
C HIS A 80 -6.11 7.04 9.25
N TYR A 81 -4.80 7.00 9.52
CA TYR A 81 -3.85 6.69 8.46
C TYR A 81 -4.08 5.24 8.03
N VAL A 82 -3.84 4.96 6.75
CA VAL A 82 -3.99 3.61 6.20
C VAL A 82 -2.69 3.22 5.51
N VAL A 83 -2.17 2.05 5.85
CA VAL A 83 -1.03 1.45 5.16
C VAL A 83 -1.52 0.19 4.46
N ALA A 84 -1.46 0.18 3.14
CA ALA A 84 -1.84 -0.97 2.33
C ALA A 84 -0.60 -1.57 1.68
N ASP A 85 -0.36 -2.87 1.90
CA ASP A 85 0.75 -3.56 1.25
C ASP A 85 0.21 -4.61 0.28
N PHE A 86 0.46 -4.41 -0.99
CA PHE A 86 0.16 -5.37 -2.04
C PHE A 86 1.00 -5.07 -3.28
N ILE A 87 1.05 -6.03 -4.20
CA ILE A 87 1.94 -5.93 -5.37
C ILE A 87 1.59 -4.72 -6.22
N CYS A 88 0.30 -4.52 -6.48
CA CYS A 88 -0.22 -3.41 -7.28
C CYS A 88 0.57 -3.26 -8.60
N PRO A 89 0.55 -4.28 -9.47
CA PRO A 89 1.55 -4.42 -10.53
C PRO A 89 1.33 -3.52 -11.74
N THR A 90 0.16 -2.94 -11.90
CA THR A 90 -0.19 -2.17 -13.11
C THR A 90 -0.50 -0.72 -12.80
N PRO A 91 -0.30 0.19 -13.78
CA PRO A 91 -0.73 1.58 -13.63
C PRO A 91 -2.22 1.72 -13.30
N LYS A 92 -3.06 0.88 -13.89
CA LYS A 92 -4.51 0.89 -13.64
C LYS A 92 -4.83 0.57 -12.18
N ALA A 93 -4.17 -0.45 -11.62
CA ALA A 93 -4.38 -0.81 -10.21
C ALA A 93 -3.95 0.33 -9.28
N ARG A 94 -2.86 0.99 -9.57
CA ARG A 94 -2.37 2.14 -8.78
C ARG A 94 -3.32 3.32 -8.86
N GLU A 95 -3.86 3.60 -10.04
CA GLU A 95 -4.86 4.65 -10.23
C GLU A 95 -6.13 4.36 -9.43
N LEU A 96 -6.60 3.12 -9.46
CA LEU A 96 -7.79 2.70 -8.72
C LEU A 96 -7.60 2.82 -7.21
N PHE A 97 -6.44 2.46 -6.70
CA PHE A 97 -6.15 2.61 -5.28
C PHE A 97 -6.03 4.10 -4.90
N ASN A 98 -5.43 4.90 -5.75
CA ASN A 98 -5.27 6.35 -5.59
C ASN A 98 -4.61 6.75 -4.26
N ALA A 99 -3.39 6.29 -4.05
CA ALA A 99 -2.63 6.56 -2.83
C ALA A 99 -2.25 8.03 -2.70
N ASP A 100 -2.20 8.51 -1.45
CA ASP A 100 -1.62 9.82 -1.14
C ASP A 100 -0.08 9.75 -1.19
N TYR A 101 0.48 8.60 -0.80
CA TYR A 101 1.92 8.33 -0.89
C TYR A 101 2.15 6.94 -1.44
N ILE A 102 3.11 6.82 -2.35
CA ILE A 102 3.54 5.53 -2.91
C ILE A 102 4.95 5.24 -2.42
N VAL A 103 5.09 4.09 -1.77
CA VAL A 103 6.37 3.54 -1.34
C VAL A 103 6.66 2.35 -2.25
N TRP A 104 7.67 2.49 -3.10
CA TRP A 104 8.05 1.44 -4.03
C TRP A 104 9.24 0.67 -3.50
N LEU A 105 9.03 -0.62 -3.20
CA LEU A 105 10.11 -1.51 -2.82
C LEU A 105 10.74 -2.13 -4.06
N ASP A 106 11.96 -1.66 -4.35
CA ASP A 106 12.76 -2.09 -5.48
C ASP A 106 14.03 -2.78 -4.93
N THR A 107 13.80 -3.84 -4.14
CA THR A 107 14.86 -4.55 -3.42
C THR A 107 15.28 -5.83 -4.12
N ILE A 108 14.52 -6.30 -5.10
CA ILE A 108 14.80 -7.49 -5.90
C ILE A 108 14.46 -7.20 -7.36
N LYS A 109 15.15 -7.85 -8.29
CA LYS A 109 14.92 -7.63 -9.71
C LYS A 109 13.73 -8.41 -10.25
N LYS A 110 13.48 -9.59 -9.70
CA LYS A 110 12.29 -10.38 -10.03
C LYS A 110 11.89 -11.22 -8.84
N GLY A 111 10.57 -11.41 -8.70
CA GLY A 111 10.01 -12.30 -7.70
C GLY A 111 9.98 -13.74 -8.20
N ARG A 112 9.46 -14.64 -7.36
CA ARG A 112 9.41 -16.08 -7.62
C ARG A 112 8.29 -16.51 -8.58
N PHE A 113 7.37 -15.62 -8.93
CA PHE A 113 6.26 -15.93 -9.82
C PHE A 113 6.44 -15.20 -11.16
N GLU A 114 6.71 -15.96 -12.20
CA GLU A 114 7.03 -15.44 -13.53
C GLU A 114 5.88 -14.59 -14.12
N ASP A 115 4.64 -15.03 -13.96
CA ASP A 115 3.48 -14.28 -14.45
C ASP A 115 3.39 -12.90 -13.81
N THR A 116 3.65 -12.81 -12.52
CA THR A 116 3.67 -11.55 -11.79
C THR A 116 4.81 -10.65 -12.27
N ASN A 117 5.99 -11.24 -12.53
CA ASN A 117 7.14 -10.49 -13.04
C ASN A 117 6.82 -9.84 -14.40
N LYS A 118 6.14 -10.57 -15.27
CA LYS A 118 5.75 -10.07 -16.59
C LYS A 118 4.68 -8.98 -16.52
N MET A 119 3.79 -9.09 -15.55
CA MET A 119 2.70 -8.14 -15.36
C MET A 119 3.17 -6.83 -14.74
N PHE A 120 4.25 -6.88 -13.97
CA PHE A 120 4.69 -5.76 -13.14
C PHE A 120 5.31 -4.66 -14.00
N VAL A 121 4.69 -3.47 -13.95
CA VAL A 121 5.20 -2.27 -14.60
C VAL A 121 5.79 -1.38 -13.50
N LYS A 122 7.05 -0.97 -13.65
CA LYS A 122 7.70 -0.09 -12.69
C LYS A 122 6.93 1.23 -12.59
N PRO A 123 6.73 1.78 -11.37
CA PRO A 123 6.00 3.04 -11.23
C PRO A 123 6.83 4.21 -11.78
N GLU A 124 6.16 5.11 -12.49
CA GLU A 124 6.77 6.37 -12.93
C GLU A 124 6.73 7.40 -11.82
N LYS A 125 5.71 7.31 -10.94
CA LYS A 125 5.53 8.22 -9.82
C LYS A 125 5.61 7.46 -8.51
N PHE A 126 6.45 7.91 -7.61
CA PHE A 126 6.58 7.37 -6.26
C PHE A 126 7.13 8.45 -5.34
N ASP A 127 6.84 8.32 -4.07
CA ASP A 127 7.32 9.27 -3.05
C ASP A 127 8.56 8.75 -2.33
N PHE A 128 8.67 7.44 -2.23
CA PHE A 128 9.83 6.77 -1.61
C PHE A 128 10.26 5.60 -2.48
N HIS A 129 11.56 5.55 -2.77
CA HIS A 129 12.17 4.46 -3.53
C HIS A 129 13.06 3.66 -2.58
N VAL A 130 12.54 2.51 -2.13
CA VAL A 130 13.19 1.67 -1.14
C VAL A 130 14.05 0.64 -1.85
N THR A 131 15.36 0.77 -1.72
CA THR A 131 16.34 -0.05 -2.45
C THR A 131 17.07 -1.06 -1.58
N SER A 132 16.76 -1.12 -0.29
CA SER A 132 17.37 -2.08 0.64
C SER A 132 16.31 -2.61 1.60
N LYS A 133 16.56 -3.79 2.17
CA LYS A 133 15.62 -4.44 3.10
C LYS A 133 15.80 -4.00 4.56
N ASN A 134 16.24 -2.79 4.78
CA ASN A 134 16.37 -2.22 6.13
C ASN A 134 15.04 -1.58 6.55
N ALA A 135 14.10 -2.41 6.98
CA ALA A 135 12.73 -1.98 7.25
C ALA A 135 12.63 -0.92 8.36
N GLU A 136 13.42 -1.05 9.42
CA GLU A 136 13.39 -0.08 10.52
C GLU A 136 13.84 1.30 10.07
N PHE A 137 14.93 1.37 9.32
CA PHE A 137 15.44 2.62 8.78
C PHE A 137 14.39 3.30 7.87
N TRP A 138 13.86 2.53 6.92
CA TRP A 138 12.90 3.07 5.95
C TRP A 138 11.59 3.47 6.60
N ALA A 139 11.09 2.68 7.55
CA ALA A 139 9.85 2.99 8.25
C ALA A 139 9.97 4.32 9.01
N ALA A 140 11.08 4.52 9.72
CA ALA A 140 11.32 5.76 10.45
C ALA A 140 11.40 6.97 9.51
N LYS A 141 12.11 6.82 8.39
CA LYS A 141 12.26 7.87 7.40
C LYS A 141 10.91 8.26 6.76
N ILE A 142 10.11 7.26 6.41
CA ILE A 142 8.79 7.46 5.82
C ILE A 142 7.85 8.15 6.82
N ALA A 143 7.80 7.65 8.05
CA ALA A 143 6.94 8.21 9.09
C ALA A 143 7.29 9.66 9.39
N GLU A 144 8.57 9.98 9.46
CA GLU A 144 9.03 11.35 9.70
C GLU A 144 8.53 12.31 8.63
N LYS A 145 8.59 11.89 7.36
CA LYS A 145 8.16 12.76 6.26
C LYS A 145 6.64 12.90 6.19
N ILE A 146 5.89 11.85 6.52
CA ILE A 146 4.43 11.84 6.42
C ILE A 146 3.78 12.59 7.58
N LYS A 147 4.33 12.46 8.77
CA LYS A 147 3.86 13.22 9.92
C LYS A 147 4.23 14.70 9.75
#